data_763dad10d1b333869fb1690973026deb
#
_entry.id   763dad10d1b333869fb1690973026deb
#
_cell.length_a   1.000
_cell.length_b   1.000
_cell.length_c   1.000
_cell.angle_alpha   90.00
_cell.angle_beta   90.00
_cell.angle_gamma   90.00
#
_symmetry.space_group_name_H-M   'P 1'
#
loop_
_entity.id
_entity.type
_entity.pdbx_description
1 polymer ?
#
loop_
_entity_poly.entity_id
_entity_poly.type
_entity_poly.pdbx_seq_one_letter_code
_entity_poly.pdbx_strand_id
1 'polypeptide(L)'
;EIIFQLFQSRDSMNIHLCNFFYPQLKKYIEENGLLLSDELEELEASFLIENSNMSDEEFEEKQEKGENDSYICSLIRDDLVKDFIVYINQTNYALDSYIKPSIFETNQFLIDKQTSLIEYCAFFGSIQIIQHLLLSKIKMNSSIWLYGIHSNEPELIHLFEEYKILPIDSTYDECLKESIKCHHNEIASYLNEFF
;
A
#
# COMPACT_ATOMS: atom_id res chain seq x y z
N GLU A 1 23.38 13.76 -1.86
CA GLU A 1 23.36 15.13 -1.27
C GLU A 1 21.92 15.60 -1.00
N ILE A 2 20.99 15.52 -1.98
CA ILE A 2 19.59 15.93 -1.80
C ILE A 2 18.89 15.10 -0.71
N ILE A 3 19.06 13.79 -0.71
CA ILE A 3 18.49 12.89 0.29
C ILE A 3 19.00 13.27 1.68
N PHE A 4 20.30 13.48 1.84
CA PHE A 4 20.91 13.89 3.11
C PHE A 4 20.40 15.24 3.61
N GLN A 5 20.17 16.21 2.70
CA GLN A 5 19.59 17.51 3.06
C GLN A 5 18.13 17.39 3.49
N LEU A 6 17.34 16.48 2.89
CA LEU A 6 15.97 16.18 3.31
C LEU A 6 15.93 15.59 4.72
N PHE A 7 16.93 14.78 5.10
CA PHE A 7 17.07 14.23 6.46
C PHE A 7 17.47 15.27 7.51
N GLN A 8 18.15 16.34 7.11
CA GLN A 8 18.54 17.43 8.02
C GLN A 8 17.42 18.47 8.25
N SER A 9 16.40 18.51 7.41
CA SER A 9 15.26 19.41 7.58
C SER A 9 14.28 18.84 8.62
N ARG A 10 14.23 19.45 9.80
CA ARG A 10 13.59 18.98 11.04
C ARG A 10 12.05 18.86 11.04
N ASP A 11 11.34 19.17 9.95
CA ASP A 11 9.88 19.31 9.96
C ASP A 11 9.09 18.09 9.46
N SER A 12 9.22 16.96 10.07
CA SER A 12 8.60 15.66 9.78
C SER A 12 9.46 14.72 8.91
N MET A 13 10.49 14.17 9.52
CA MET A 13 11.21 13.05 8.93
C MET A 13 10.25 11.88 8.76
N ASN A 14 9.83 11.60 7.53
CA ASN A 14 9.04 10.42 7.24
C ASN A 14 9.93 9.19 7.43
N ILE A 15 9.78 8.51 8.58
CA ILE A 15 10.55 7.31 8.95
C ILE A 15 10.54 6.26 7.84
N HIS A 16 9.43 6.17 7.10
CA HIS A 16 9.30 5.27 5.97
C HIS A 16 10.30 5.60 4.85
N LEU A 17 10.40 6.88 4.45
CA LEU A 17 11.40 7.32 3.47
C LEU A 17 12.82 7.11 3.96
N CYS A 18 13.06 7.32 5.25
CA CYS A 18 14.36 7.06 5.86
C CYS A 18 14.76 5.60 5.72
N ASN A 19 13.89 4.68 6.11
CA ASN A 19 14.15 3.25 6.01
C ASN A 19 14.32 2.80 4.56
N PHE A 20 13.50 3.34 3.64
CA PHE A 20 13.58 3.02 2.21
C PHE A 20 14.92 3.43 1.57
N PHE A 21 15.46 4.61 1.93
CA PHE A 21 16.72 5.11 1.38
C PHE A 21 17.94 4.86 2.29
N TYR A 22 17.76 4.12 3.39
CA TYR A 22 18.82 3.92 4.37
C TYR A 22 20.14 3.37 3.78
N PRO A 23 20.16 2.34 2.89
CA PRO A 23 21.43 1.84 2.32
C PRO A 23 22.20 2.90 1.53
N GLN A 24 21.49 3.72 0.74
CA GLN A 24 22.11 4.80 -0.04
C GLN A 24 22.61 5.92 0.87
N LEU A 25 21.88 6.22 1.93
CA LEU A 25 22.27 7.21 2.93
C LEU A 25 23.52 6.74 3.69
N LYS A 26 23.57 5.50 4.15
CA LYS A 26 24.69 4.89 4.83
C LYS A 26 25.96 4.96 3.99
N LYS A 27 25.86 4.53 2.75
CA LYS A 27 26.99 4.60 1.79
C LYS A 27 27.49 6.03 1.62
N TYR A 28 26.59 7.00 1.48
CA TYR A 28 26.96 8.42 1.35
C TYR A 28 27.67 8.94 2.61
N ILE A 29 27.20 8.59 3.81
CA ILE A 29 27.81 8.96 5.10
C ILE A 29 29.21 8.40 5.22
N GLU A 30 29.41 7.11 4.93
CA GLU A 30 30.70 6.43 4.97
C GLU A 30 31.72 7.04 3.97
N GLU A 31 31.29 7.28 2.71
CA GLU A 31 32.12 7.86 1.66
C GLU A 31 32.56 9.30 1.97
N ASN A 32 31.77 10.07 2.70
CA ASN A 32 32.03 11.47 3.02
C ASN A 32 32.56 11.67 4.46
N GLY A 33 32.74 10.61 5.23
CA GLY A 33 33.27 10.68 6.60
C GLY A 33 32.37 11.50 7.55
N LEU A 34 31.06 11.47 7.34
CA LEU A 34 30.09 12.18 8.16
C LEU A 34 29.77 11.36 9.42
N LEU A 35 29.50 12.06 10.54
CA LEU A 35 29.02 11.40 11.77
C LEU A 35 27.51 11.23 11.69
N LEU A 36 27.03 10.06 12.09
CA LEU A 36 25.61 9.81 12.30
C LEU A 36 25.10 10.67 13.48
N SER A 37 23.90 11.23 13.36
CA SER A 37 23.22 11.79 14.51
C SER A 37 22.61 10.66 15.34
N ASP A 38 22.33 10.89 16.62
CA ASP A 38 21.72 9.92 17.52
C ASP A 38 20.41 9.34 16.93
N GLU A 39 19.62 10.18 16.23
CA GLU A 39 18.38 9.79 15.56
C GLU A 39 18.61 8.83 14.38
N LEU A 40 19.71 9.00 13.65
CA LEU A 40 20.09 8.11 12.56
C LEU A 40 20.68 6.79 13.08
N GLU A 41 21.33 6.78 14.24
CA GLU A 41 21.80 5.55 14.90
C GLU A 41 20.62 4.69 15.38
N GLU A 42 19.56 5.31 15.93
CA GLU A 42 18.34 4.61 16.31
C GLU A 42 17.62 4.02 15.08
N LEU A 43 17.58 4.76 13.98
CA LEU A 43 17.04 4.30 12.69
C LEU A 43 17.84 3.11 12.14
N GLU A 44 19.19 3.19 12.20
CA GLU A 44 20.05 2.09 11.82
C GLU A 44 19.77 0.83 12.62
N ALA A 45 19.63 0.96 13.92
CA ALA A 45 19.36 -0.16 14.80
C ALA A 45 18.01 -0.82 14.46
N SER A 46 16.95 -0.04 14.22
CA SER A 46 15.64 -0.57 13.85
C SER A 46 15.67 -1.23 12.47
N PHE A 47 16.31 -0.61 11.49
CA PHE A 47 16.46 -1.14 10.14
C PHE A 47 17.22 -2.48 10.13
N LEU A 48 18.33 -2.57 10.87
CA LEU A 48 19.13 -3.78 10.95
C LEU A 48 18.40 -4.94 11.64
N ILE A 49 17.56 -4.65 12.64
CA ILE A 49 16.76 -5.67 13.33
C ILE A 49 15.73 -6.25 12.35
N GLU A 50 15.04 -5.41 11.60
CA GLU A 50 13.98 -5.83 10.67
C GLU A 50 14.52 -6.54 9.43
N ASN A 51 15.72 -6.17 8.95
CA ASN A 51 16.27 -6.65 7.69
C ASN A 51 17.55 -7.50 7.85
N SER A 52 17.86 -7.98 9.05
CA SER A 52 19.10 -8.70 9.38
C SER A 52 19.38 -9.96 8.55
N ASN A 53 18.38 -10.51 7.88
CA ASN A 53 18.48 -11.73 7.07
C ASN A 53 18.37 -11.49 5.56
N MET A 54 18.30 -10.24 5.11
CA MET A 54 18.14 -9.87 3.71
C MET A 54 19.50 -9.55 3.09
N SER A 55 19.79 -10.04 1.88
CA SER A 55 20.98 -9.65 1.14
C SER A 55 20.78 -8.26 0.50
N ASP A 56 21.89 -7.59 0.17
CA ASP A 56 21.84 -6.28 -0.49
C ASP A 56 21.12 -6.36 -1.84
N GLU A 57 21.35 -7.44 -2.61
CA GLU A 57 20.67 -7.65 -3.89
C GLU A 57 19.15 -7.84 -3.71
N GLU A 58 18.74 -8.61 -2.70
CA GLU A 58 17.30 -8.79 -2.39
C GLU A 58 16.65 -7.47 -1.95
N PHE A 59 17.38 -6.67 -1.17
CA PHE A 59 16.90 -5.36 -0.76
C PHE A 59 16.71 -4.43 -1.96
N GLU A 60 17.71 -4.34 -2.84
CA GLU A 60 17.64 -3.53 -4.06
C GLU A 60 16.48 -3.97 -4.97
N GLU A 61 16.28 -5.28 -5.14
CA GLU A 61 15.16 -5.80 -5.93
C GLU A 61 13.78 -5.39 -5.37
N LYS A 62 13.60 -5.49 -4.05
CA LYS A 62 12.35 -5.07 -3.38
C LYS A 62 12.18 -3.56 -3.45
N GLN A 63 13.25 -2.80 -3.30
CA GLN A 63 13.26 -1.35 -3.41
C GLN A 63 12.87 -0.89 -4.81
N GLU A 64 13.39 -1.53 -5.86
CA GLU A 64 13.03 -1.22 -7.24
C GLU A 64 11.57 -1.52 -7.55
N LYS A 65 11.00 -2.58 -6.98
CA LYS A 65 9.57 -2.90 -7.12
C LYS A 65 8.69 -1.83 -6.47
N GLY A 66 9.12 -1.27 -5.35
CA GLY A 66 8.40 -0.23 -4.65
C GLY A 66 7.03 -0.65 -4.11
N GLU A 67 6.86 -1.93 -3.78
CA GLU A 67 5.60 -2.55 -3.38
C GLU A 67 5.75 -3.29 -2.03
N ASN A 68 4.65 -3.42 -1.29
CA ASN A 68 4.64 -4.21 -0.07
C ASN A 68 5.13 -5.64 -0.34
N ASP A 69 6.22 -6.04 0.30
CA ASP A 69 6.95 -7.29 0.05
C ASP A 69 6.34 -8.53 0.72
N SER A 70 5.26 -8.37 1.50
CA SER A 70 4.61 -9.52 2.14
C SER A 70 3.97 -10.44 1.10
N TYR A 71 4.10 -11.76 1.33
CA TYR A 71 3.60 -12.77 0.38
C TYR A 71 2.09 -12.66 0.13
N ILE A 72 1.29 -12.33 1.13
CA ILE A 72 -0.15 -12.14 0.94
C ILE A 72 -0.43 -10.95 0.01
N CYS A 73 0.35 -9.87 0.07
CA CYS A 73 0.22 -8.73 -0.81
C CYS A 73 0.57 -9.08 -2.26
N SER A 74 1.58 -9.93 -2.50
CA SER A 74 1.88 -10.41 -3.85
C SER A 74 0.74 -11.25 -4.43
N LEU A 75 0.15 -12.15 -3.63
CA LEU A 75 -1.01 -12.94 -4.05
C LEU A 75 -2.22 -12.06 -4.42
N ILE A 76 -2.42 -10.98 -3.69
CA ILE A 76 -3.50 -10.04 -3.96
C ILE A 76 -3.21 -9.27 -5.25
N ARG A 77 -2.02 -8.70 -5.45
CA ARG A 77 -1.69 -7.96 -6.66
C ARG A 77 -1.93 -8.75 -7.94
N ASP A 78 -1.63 -10.05 -7.89
CA ASP A 78 -1.78 -10.96 -9.04
C ASP A 78 -3.16 -11.65 -9.08
N ASP A 79 -4.08 -11.32 -8.18
CA ASP A 79 -5.41 -11.94 -7.99
C ASP A 79 -5.37 -13.48 -7.97
N LEU A 80 -4.34 -14.05 -7.33
CA LEU A 80 -4.09 -15.50 -7.25
C LEU A 80 -4.99 -16.14 -6.16
N VAL A 81 -6.29 -16.18 -6.40
CA VAL A 81 -7.28 -16.61 -5.38
C VAL A 81 -7.03 -18.02 -4.84
N LYS A 82 -6.52 -18.95 -5.66
CA LYS A 82 -6.26 -20.33 -5.21
C LYS A 82 -5.13 -20.38 -4.19
N ASP A 83 -4.02 -19.70 -4.49
CA ASP A 83 -2.86 -19.65 -3.61
C ASP A 83 -3.14 -18.82 -2.36
N PHE A 84 -3.94 -17.75 -2.52
CA PHE A 84 -4.47 -16.96 -1.41
C PHE A 84 -5.26 -17.84 -0.42
N ILE A 85 -6.20 -18.66 -0.91
CA ILE A 85 -6.99 -19.57 -0.05
C ILE A 85 -6.07 -20.57 0.67
N VAL A 86 -5.10 -21.14 -0.02
CA VAL A 86 -4.13 -22.06 0.60
C VAL A 86 -3.35 -21.34 1.70
N TYR A 87 -2.83 -20.15 1.42
CA TYR A 87 -2.04 -19.37 2.36
C TYR A 87 -2.82 -19.00 3.63
N ILE A 88 -4.03 -18.42 3.48
CA ILE A 88 -4.85 -18.03 4.64
C ILE A 88 -5.22 -19.19 5.53
N ASN A 89 -5.47 -20.39 4.95
CA ASN A 89 -5.79 -21.60 5.71
C ASN A 89 -4.56 -22.17 6.44
N GLN A 90 -3.38 -22.13 5.82
CA GLN A 90 -2.15 -22.62 6.43
C GLN A 90 -1.65 -21.74 7.58
N THR A 91 -1.82 -20.43 7.43
CA THR A 91 -1.34 -19.44 8.40
C THR A 91 -2.38 -19.02 9.44
N ASN A 92 -3.63 -19.47 9.30
CA ASN A 92 -4.79 -18.96 10.04
C ASN A 92 -4.87 -17.41 9.96
N TYR A 93 -4.65 -16.85 8.78
CA TYR A 93 -4.64 -15.40 8.57
C TYR A 93 -6.03 -14.82 8.83
N ALA A 94 -6.11 -13.77 9.64
CA ALA A 94 -7.38 -13.10 9.95
C ALA A 94 -7.86 -12.28 8.75
N LEU A 95 -8.99 -12.66 8.14
CA LEU A 95 -9.52 -12.01 6.93
C LEU A 95 -10.03 -10.59 7.14
N ASP A 96 -10.30 -10.21 8.39
CA ASP A 96 -10.69 -8.88 8.82
C ASP A 96 -9.52 -8.02 9.31
N SER A 97 -8.28 -8.50 9.09
CA SER A 97 -7.07 -7.80 9.51
C SER A 97 -6.69 -6.65 8.58
N TYR A 98 -5.76 -5.83 9.06
CA TYR A 98 -5.10 -4.81 8.27
C TYR A 98 -3.81 -5.35 7.65
N ILE A 99 -3.46 -4.81 6.50
CA ILE A 99 -2.17 -5.07 5.86
C ILE A 99 -1.05 -4.52 6.76
N LYS A 100 -0.01 -5.31 6.96
CA LYS A 100 1.18 -4.84 7.68
C LYS A 100 1.93 -3.84 6.81
N PRO A 101 2.34 -2.70 7.37
CA PRO A 101 3.21 -1.77 6.66
C PRO A 101 4.49 -2.47 6.18
N SER A 102 4.98 -2.07 5.02
CA SER A 102 6.28 -2.49 4.48
C SER A 102 7.11 -1.26 4.16
N ILE A 103 8.41 -1.29 4.46
CA ILE A 103 9.34 -0.22 4.10
C ILE A 103 9.49 -0.05 2.59
N PHE A 104 9.15 -1.08 1.81
CA PHE A 104 9.22 -1.06 0.36
C PHE A 104 7.98 -0.48 -0.32
N GLU A 105 6.86 -0.30 0.42
CA GLU A 105 5.66 0.32 -0.16
C GLU A 105 5.91 1.79 -0.47
N THR A 106 5.79 2.17 -1.75
CA THR A 106 6.02 3.55 -2.21
C THR A 106 4.74 4.31 -2.53
N ASN A 107 3.60 3.62 -2.59
CA ASN A 107 2.35 4.28 -2.88
C ASN A 107 1.86 5.09 -1.69
N GLN A 108 1.87 6.42 -1.84
CA GLN A 108 1.48 7.36 -0.77
C GLN A 108 0.08 7.10 -0.24
N PHE A 109 -0.86 6.67 -1.09
CA PHE A 109 -2.22 6.37 -0.67
C PHE A 109 -2.30 5.18 0.30
N LEU A 110 -1.38 4.20 0.16
CA LEU A 110 -1.31 3.02 1.02
C LEU A 110 -0.47 3.24 2.29
N ILE A 111 0.61 4.04 2.19
CA ILE A 111 1.54 4.31 3.30
C ILE A 111 0.82 5.02 4.45
N ASP A 112 0.04 6.05 4.14
CA ASP A 112 -0.55 6.95 5.15
C ASP A 112 -1.82 6.39 5.81
N LYS A 113 -2.24 5.16 5.43
CA LYS A 113 -3.50 4.59 5.87
C LYS A 113 -3.35 3.20 6.46
N GLN A 114 -4.18 2.93 7.44
CA GLN A 114 -4.36 1.58 7.94
C GLN A 114 -5.31 0.82 7.02
N THR A 115 -4.75 0.21 5.96
CA THR A 115 -5.50 -0.44 4.89
C THR A 115 -5.93 -1.86 5.31
N SER A 116 -7.21 -2.15 5.31
CA SER A 116 -7.73 -3.50 5.54
C SER A 116 -7.45 -4.42 4.37
N LEU A 117 -7.49 -5.73 4.60
CA LEU A 117 -7.23 -6.74 3.57
C LEU A 117 -8.13 -6.55 2.34
N ILE A 118 -9.44 -6.32 2.54
CA ILE A 118 -10.40 -6.14 1.43
C ILE A 118 -10.19 -4.80 0.69
N GLU A 119 -9.78 -3.74 1.39
CA GLU A 119 -9.43 -2.47 0.76
C GLU A 119 -8.17 -2.58 -0.09
N TYR A 120 -7.16 -3.33 0.39
CA TYR A 120 -5.96 -3.62 -0.40
C TYR A 120 -6.30 -4.42 -1.66
N CYS A 121 -7.20 -5.41 -1.57
CA CYS A 121 -7.71 -6.12 -2.73
C CYS A 121 -8.43 -5.17 -3.72
N ALA A 122 -9.21 -4.23 -3.20
CA ALA A 122 -9.90 -3.25 -4.05
C ALA A 122 -8.92 -2.31 -4.75
N PHE A 123 -7.84 -1.90 -4.06
CA PHE A 123 -6.81 -1.03 -4.63
C PHE A 123 -6.12 -1.67 -5.85
N PHE A 124 -5.88 -2.97 -5.81
CA PHE A 124 -5.23 -3.71 -6.90
C PHE A 124 -6.22 -4.38 -7.88
N GLY A 125 -7.52 -4.21 -7.71
CA GLY A 125 -8.51 -4.79 -8.62
C GLY A 125 -8.65 -6.31 -8.51
N SER A 126 -8.35 -6.91 -7.35
CA SER A 126 -8.32 -8.36 -7.12
C SER A 126 -9.72 -8.91 -6.92
N ILE A 127 -10.50 -8.96 -8.00
CA ILE A 127 -11.94 -9.26 -7.98
C ILE A 127 -12.23 -10.65 -7.44
N GLN A 128 -11.43 -11.67 -7.84
CA GLN A 128 -11.67 -13.05 -7.41
C GLN A 128 -11.43 -13.21 -5.90
N ILE A 129 -10.40 -12.54 -5.36
CA ILE A 129 -10.13 -12.54 -3.93
C ILE A 129 -11.22 -11.78 -3.17
N ILE A 130 -11.69 -10.62 -3.68
CA ILE A 130 -12.81 -9.87 -3.08
C ILE A 130 -14.06 -10.74 -3.01
N GLN A 131 -14.43 -11.42 -4.10
CA GLN A 131 -15.57 -12.34 -4.11
C GLN A 131 -15.42 -13.45 -3.07
N HIS A 132 -14.22 -14.01 -2.91
CA HIS A 132 -13.96 -15.01 -1.87
C HIS A 132 -14.12 -14.41 -0.46
N LEU A 133 -13.63 -13.20 -0.21
CA LEU A 133 -13.79 -12.50 1.08
C LEU A 133 -15.26 -12.22 1.40
N LEU A 134 -16.04 -11.82 0.41
CA LEU A 134 -17.47 -11.59 0.56
C LEU A 134 -18.24 -12.90 0.88
N LEU A 135 -17.89 -14.01 0.23
CA LEU A 135 -18.43 -15.34 0.58
C LEU A 135 -18.05 -15.75 2.02
N SER A 136 -16.91 -15.30 2.50
CA SER A 136 -16.46 -15.48 3.89
C SER A 136 -17.09 -14.47 4.86
N LYS A 137 -18.07 -13.68 4.41
CA LYS A 137 -18.83 -12.67 5.19
C LYS A 137 -18.01 -11.47 5.65
N ILE A 138 -16.89 -11.19 5.02
CA ILE A 138 -16.16 -9.93 5.21
C ILE A 138 -16.98 -8.81 4.59
N LYS A 139 -17.13 -7.72 5.33
CA LYS A 139 -17.95 -6.57 4.90
C LYS A 139 -17.08 -5.52 4.22
N MET A 140 -17.61 -4.93 3.16
CA MET A 140 -17.08 -3.72 2.56
C MET A 140 -17.57 -2.49 3.34
N ASN A 141 -16.65 -1.59 3.65
CA ASN A 141 -16.95 -0.29 4.24
C ASN A 141 -17.01 0.79 3.15
N SER A 142 -17.56 1.95 3.48
CA SER A 142 -17.66 3.10 2.55
C SER A 142 -16.32 3.59 2.00
N SER A 143 -15.23 3.42 2.76
CA SER A 143 -13.87 3.75 2.35
C SER A 143 -13.37 2.97 1.11
N ILE A 144 -13.95 1.78 0.85
CA ILE A 144 -13.53 0.90 -0.25
C ILE A 144 -13.66 1.57 -1.63
N TRP A 145 -14.59 2.55 -1.77
CA TRP A 145 -14.77 3.30 -3.00
C TRP A 145 -13.48 3.97 -3.47
N LEU A 146 -12.77 4.67 -2.55
CA LEU A 146 -11.51 5.34 -2.89
C LEU A 146 -10.44 4.35 -3.32
N TYR A 147 -10.36 3.17 -2.68
CA TYR A 147 -9.44 2.12 -3.09
C TYR A 147 -9.78 1.54 -4.46
N GLY A 148 -11.06 1.23 -4.72
CA GLY A 148 -11.51 0.70 -6.00
C GLY A 148 -11.29 1.67 -7.17
N ILE A 149 -11.31 2.98 -6.92
CA ILE A 149 -10.97 3.98 -7.95
C ILE A 149 -9.52 3.85 -8.40
N HIS A 150 -8.58 3.59 -7.48
CA HIS A 150 -7.16 3.40 -7.82
C HIS A 150 -6.91 2.20 -8.73
N SER A 151 -7.71 1.15 -8.63
CA SER A 151 -7.57 -0.04 -9.49
C SER A 151 -7.89 0.20 -10.96
N ASN A 152 -8.70 1.23 -11.24
CA ASN A 152 -9.26 1.49 -12.58
C ASN A 152 -10.08 0.32 -13.16
N GLU A 153 -10.70 -0.50 -12.28
CA GLU A 153 -11.50 -1.66 -12.65
C GLU A 153 -13.01 -1.32 -12.58
N PRO A 154 -13.69 -1.14 -13.75
CA PRO A 154 -15.14 -0.83 -13.76
C PRO A 154 -15.99 -1.91 -13.08
N GLU A 155 -15.55 -3.17 -13.14
CA GLU A 155 -16.26 -4.29 -12.51
C GLU A 155 -16.35 -4.14 -10.99
N LEU A 156 -15.31 -3.55 -10.35
CA LEU A 156 -15.38 -3.23 -8.91
C LEU A 156 -16.40 -2.14 -8.60
N ILE A 157 -16.49 -1.13 -9.44
CA ILE A 157 -17.47 -0.04 -9.26
C ILE A 157 -18.88 -0.64 -9.28
N HIS A 158 -19.17 -1.49 -10.27
CA HIS A 158 -20.46 -2.19 -10.34
C HIS A 158 -20.70 -3.13 -9.16
N LEU A 159 -19.66 -3.79 -8.65
CA LEU A 159 -19.76 -4.63 -7.47
C LEU A 159 -20.16 -3.81 -6.24
N PHE A 160 -19.60 -2.62 -6.04
CA PHE A 160 -19.94 -1.74 -4.92
C PHE A 160 -21.41 -1.27 -5.01
N GLU A 161 -21.89 -0.97 -6.22
CA GLU A 161 -23.29 -0.63 -6.47
C GLU A 161 -24.24 -1.80 -6.18
N GLU A 162 -23.91 -3.00 -6.65
CA GLU A 162 -24.68 -4.22 -6.40
C GLU A 162 -24.85 -4.48 -4.90
N TYR A 163 -23.76 -4.30 -4.13
CA TYR A 163 -23.79 -4.43 -2.68
C TYR A 163 -24.33 -3.18 -1.96
N LYS A 164 -24.73 -2.14 -2.71
CA LYS A 164 -25.28 -0.88 -2.19
C LYS A 164 -24.37 -0.19 -1.18
N ILE A 165 -23.07 -0.26 -1.43
CA ILE A 165 -22.08 0.45 -0.64
C ILE A 165 -22.09 1.92 -1.09
N LEU A 166 -22.37 2.82 -0.19
CA LEU A 166 -22.27 4.26 -0.46
C LEU A 166 -20.88 4.77 -0.08
N PRO A 167 -20.30 5.73 -0.80
CA PRO A 167 -19.06 6.39 -0.40
C PRO A 167 -19.25 7.17 0.91
N ILE A 168 -18.13 7.56 1.54
CA ILE A 168 -18.12 8.19 2.87
C ILE A 168 -18.97 9.47 2.90
N ASP A 169 -18.84 10.29 1.86
CA ASP A 169 -19.57 11.57 1.73
C ASP A 169 -20.99 11.41 1.17
N SER A 170 -21.38 10.21 0.70
CA SER A 170 -22.65 9.89 0.06
C SER A 170 -22.97 10.75 -1.19
N THR A 171 -22.03 11.61 -1.64
CA THR A 171 -22.20 12.52 -2.79
C THR A 171 -21.31 12.13 -3.97
N TYR A 172 -20.43 11.17 -3.80
CA TYR A 172 -19.41 10.75 -4.76
C TYR A 172 -18.40 11.83 -5.16
N ASP A 173 -18.43 13.02 -4.55
CA ASP A 173 -17.51 14.12 -4.86
C ASP A 173 -16.04 13.75 -4.62
N GLU A 174 -15.76 13.06 -3.51
CA GLU A 174 -14.40 12.59 -3.21
C GLU A 174 -13.95 11.50 -4.20
N CYS A 175 -14.88 10.62 -4.59
CA CYS A 175 -14.63 9.60 -5.60
C CYS A 175 -14.30 10.20 -6.97
N LEU A 176 -15.07 11.22 -7.38
CA LEU A 176 -14.83 11.97 -8.61
C LEU A 176 -13.47 12.69 -8.58
N LYS A 177 -13.16 13.38 -7.48
CA LYS A 177 -11.86 14.05 -7.32
C LYS A 177 -10.70 13.06 -7.40
N GLU A 178 -10.82 11.90 -6.74
CA GLU A 178 -9.78 10.89 -6.73
C GLU A 178 -9.60 10.25 -8.12
N SER A 179 -10.69 9.97 -8.85
CA SER A 179 -10.61 9.44 -10.22
C SER A 179 -9.92 10.42 -11.19
N ILE A 180 -10.13 11.74 -11.00
CA ILE A 180 -9.44 12.78 -11.79
C ILE A 180 -7.95 12.81 -11.44
N LYS A 181 -7.58 12.73 -10.15
CA LYS A 181 -6.17 12.68 -9.72
C LYS A 181 -5.44 11.46 -10.27
N CYS A 182 -6.12 10.32 -10.29
CA CYS A 182 -5.58 9.08 -10.85
C CYS A 182 -5.60 9.03 -12.39
N HIS A 183 -6.14 10.06 -13.06
CA HIS A 183 -6.33 10.13 -14.52
C HIS A 183 -7.25 9.02 -15.08
N HIS A 184 -8.17 8.50 -14.27
CA HIS A 184 -9.16 7.48 -14.66
C HIS A 184 -10.41 8.14 -15.24
N ASN A 185 -10.27 8.68 -16.46
CA ASN A 185 -11.30 9.52 -17.09
C ASN A 185 -12.64 8.81 -17.32
N GLU A 186 -12.62 7.49 -17.59
CA GLU A 186 -13.85 6.70 -17.79
C GLU A 186 -14.64 6.58 -16.50
N ILE A 187 -13.99 6.29 -15.38
CA ILE A 187 -14.61 6.27 -14.05
C ILE A 187 -15.09 7.66 -13.67
N ALA A 188 -14.29 8.71 -13.93
CA ALA A 188 -14.68 10.08 -13.64
C ALA A 188 -15.93 10.50 -14.43
N SER A 189 -16.02 10.14 -15.72
CA SER A 189 -17.20 10.41 -16.55
C SER A 189 -18.42 9.64 -16.04
N TYR A 190 -18.24 8.38 -15.68
CA TYR A 190 -19.31 7.56 -15.13
C TYR A 190 -19.87 8.14 -13.83
N LEU A 191 -19.01 8.49 -12.87
CA LEU A 191 -19.43 9.08 -11.61
C LEU A 191 -20.16 10.41 -11.80
N ASN A 192 -19.71 11.24 -12.73
CA ASN A 192 -20.34 12.55 -13.02
C ASN A 192 -21.70 12.44 -13.74
N GLU A 193 -21.94 11.33 -14.47
CA GLU A 193 -23.20 11.13 -15.18
C GLU A 193 -24.30 10.50 -14.31
N PHE A 194 -23.93 9.61 -13.39
CA PHE A 194 -24.88 8.75 -12.69
C PHE A 194 -25.11 9.11 -11.22
N PHE A 195 -24.27 9.98 -10.67
CA PHE A 195 -24.34 10.42 -9.28
C PHE A 195 -24.23 11.94 -9.13
#